data_d2420d43c578c256113c5fcdb13ca148
#
_entry.id   d2420d43c578c256113c5fcdb13ca148
#
_cell.length_a   1.000
_cell.length_b   1.000
_cell.length_c   1.000
_cell.angle_alpha   90.00
_cell.angle_beta   90.00
_cell.angle_gamma   90.00
#
_symmetry.space_group_name_H-M   'P 1'
#
loop_
_entity.id
_entity.type
_entity.pdbx_description
1 polymer ?
#
loop_
_entity_poly.entity_id
_entity_poly.type
_entity_poly.pdbx_seq_one_letter_code
_entity_poly.pdbx_strand_id
1 'polypeptide(L)'
;WGWAIVLLTVIIKIITWPLTAAQQRTAQKMMQFKGPMEEIREKYKNDSEKLNKEMMKLYTEHKINPFAGCLPIFIQIPIFFGLYTAFQTTVELRLESFLWIHDLSAPDTLFHIGGFGFNLLPILMGVTMWLSMRMTPTPSADNTQKMIMYTMALLFPVICYTLPAALSLYMTLQNLLVMLQMGMSKTPEALVEVVPPKKKKSKN
;
A
#
# COMPACT_ATOMS: atom_id res chain seq x y z
N TRP A 1 16.65 -3.73 -21.29
CA TRP A 1 15.38 -4.21 -20.69
C TRP A 1 15.08 -3.54 -19.35
N GLY A 2 16.06 -3.22 -18.51
CA GLY A 2 15.82 -2.52 -17.25
C GLY A 2 15.05 -1.20 -17.42
N TRP A 3 15.42 -0.37 -18.41
CA TRP A 3 14.69 0.83 -18.77
C TRP A 3 13.28 0.57 -19.30
N ALA A 4 13.08 -0.57 -19.96
CA ALA A 4 11.73 -0.98 -20.39
C ALA A 4 10.82 -1.26 -19.18
N ILE A 5 11.34 -1.89 -18.11
CA ILE A 5 10.62 -2.11 -16.85
C ILE A 5 10.29 -0.78 -16.17
N VAL A 6 11.24 0.17 -16.14
CA VAL A 6 11.00 1.52 -15.61
C VAL A 6 9.88 2.21 -16.38
N LEU A 7 9.96 2.22 -17.72
CA LEU A 7 8.95 2.82 -18.58
C LEU A 7 7.58 2.17 -18.39
N LEU A 8 7.52 0.84 -18.37
CA LEU A 8 6.30 0.06 -18.12
C LEU A 8 5.68 0.43 -16.76
N THR A 9 6.51 0.54 -15.72
CA THR A 9 6.05 0.95 -14.38
C THR A 9 5.42 2.35 -14.41
N VAL A 10 6.05 3.30 -15.11
CA VAL A 10 5.52 4.66 -15.26
C VAL A 10 4.19 4.66 -16.04
N ILE A 11 4.09 3.90 -17.12
CA ILE A 11 2.86 3.77 -17.90
C ILE A 11 1.72 3.20 -17.04
N ILE A 12 1.96 2.09 -16.34
CA ILE A 12 0.98 1.49 -15.41
C ILE A 12 0.58 2.52 -14.35
N LYS A 13 1.54 3.28 -13.83
CA LYS A 13 1.28 4.31 -12.83
C LYS A 13 0.41 5.43 -13.38
N ILE A 14 0.65 5.91 -14.60
CA ILE A 14 -0.17 6.94 -15.24
C ILE A 14 -1.61 6.44 -15.42
N ILE A 15 -1.78 5.21 -15.88
CA ILE A 15 -3.11 4.60 -16.07
C ILE A 15 -3.85 4.46 -14.73
N THR A 16 -3.15 4.04 -13.68
CA THR A 16 -3.74 3.84 -12.35
C THR A 16 -3.81 5.12 -11.51
N TRP A 17 -3.23 6.23 -11.98
CA TRP A 17 -3.17 7.51 -11.24
C TRP A 17 -4.54 8.02 -10.78
N PRO A 18 -5.57 8.17 -11.66
CA PRO A 18 -6.86 8.69 -11.23
C PRO A 18 -7.50 7.84 -10.14
N LEU A 19 -7.32 6.54 -10.20
CA LEU A 19 -7.86 5.59 -9.25
C LEU A 19 -7.15 5.69 -7.89
N THR A 20 -5.81 5.73 -7.89
CA THR A 20 -5.03 5.91 -6.65
C THR A 20 -5.25 7.28 -6.02
N ALA A 21 -5.48 8.33 -6.82
CA ALA A 21 -5.85 9.66 -6.33
C ALA A 21 -7.24 9.66 -5.65
N ALA A 22 -8.22 8.98 -6.23
CA ALA A 22 -9.55 8.82 -5.62
C ALA A 22 -9.48 8.05 -4.27
N GLN A 23 -8.66 7.02 -4.20
CA GLN A 23 -8.40 6.27 -2.97
C GLN A 23 -7.77 7.13 -1.87
N GLN A 24 -6.75 7.92 -2.22
CA GLN A 24 -6.11 8.86 -1.28
C GLN A 24 -7.12 9.88 -0.73
N ARG A 25 -7.98 10.44 -1.59
CA ARG A 25 -9.06 11.35 -1.16
C ARG A 25 -10.02 10.67 -0.20
N THR A 26 -10.38 9.41 -0.43
CA THR A 26 -11.26 8.65 0.47
C THR A 26 -10.58 8.38 1.80
N ALA A 27 -9.30 8.00 1.81
CA ALA A 27 -8.52 7.82 3.04
C ALA A 27 -8.44 9.12 3.85
N GLN A 28 -8.24 10.26 3.19
CA GLN A 28 -8.25 11.58 3.84
C GLN A 28 -9.61 11.93 4.44
N LYS A 29 -10.71 11.66 3.73
CA LYS A 29 -12.07 11.84 4.30
C LYS A 29 -12.28 10.97 5.53
N MET A 30 -11.83 9.73 5.52
CA MET A 30 -11.92 8.85 6.70
C MET A 30 -11.14 9.41 7.90
N MET A 31 -10.01 10.10 7.68
CA MET A 31 -9.25 10.74 8.76
C MET A 31 -10.05 11.82 9.50
N GLN A 32 -10.94 12.53 8.84
CA GLN A 32 -11.82 13.53 9.46
C GLN A 32 -12.77 12.93 10.49
N PHE A 33 -13.11 11.65 10.34
CA PHE A 33 -14.00 10.92 11.23
C PHE A 33 -13.29 10.07 12.28
N LYS A 34 -11.96 10.26 12.43
CA LYS A 34 -11.16 9.49 13.39
C LYS A 34 -11.71 9.59 14.83
N GLY A 35 -12.05 10.79 15.28
CA GLY A 35 -12.61 11.02 16.63
C GLY A 35 -13.90 10.24 16.87
N PRO A 36 -14.97 10.45 16.06
CA PRO A 36 -16.20 9.67 16.16
C PRO A 36 -16.01 8.15 16.08
N MET A 37 -15.06 7.69 15.26
CA MET A 37 -14.75 6.27 15.15
C MET A 37 -14.09 5.72 16.42
N GLU A 38 -13.17 6.46 17.03
CA GLU A 38 -12.54 6.08 18.31
C GLU A 38 -13.58 6.05 19.46
N GLU A 39 -14.49 7.01 19.54
CA GLU A 39 -15.58 7.00 20.51
C GLU A 39 -16.50 5.76 20.40
N ILE A 40 -16.85 5.37 19.17
CA ILE A 40 -17.64 4.15 18.92
C ILE A 40 -16.87 2.92 19.39
N ARG A 41 -15.57 2.85 19.15
CA ARG A 41 -14.72 1.73 19.57
C ARG A 41 -14.59 1.63 21.07
N GLU A 42 -14.35 2.73 21.76
CA GLU A 42 -14.26 2.74 23.20
C GLU A 42 -15.59 2.33 23.84
N LYS A 43 -16.70 2.86 23.29
CA LYS A 43 -18.03 2.59 23.83
C LYS A 43 -18.47 1.13 23.68
N TYR A 44 -18.11 0.48 22.57
CA TYR A 44 -18.54 -0.88 22.23
C TYR A 44 -17.39 -1.88 22.24
N LYS A 45 -16.31 -1.63 22.98
CA LYS A 45 -15.08 -2.43 23.04
C LYS A 45 -15.34 -3.92 23.33
N ASN A 46 -16.37 -4.23 24.13
CA ASN A 46 -16.72 -5.58 24.55
C ASN A 46 -17.89 -6.20 23.75
N ASP A 47 -18.41 -5.50 22.73
CA ASP A 47 -19.55 -5.94 21.92
C ASP A 47 -19.23 -5.73 20.44
N SER A 48 -18.57 -6.73 19.84
CA SER A 48 -18.13 -6.68 18.45
C SER A 48 -19.27 -6.51 17.45
N GLU A 49 -20.45 -7.04 17.76
CA GLU A 49 -21.61 -6.94 16.86
C GLU A 49 -22.14 -5.50 16.82
N LYS A 50 -22.32 -4.87 17.99
CA LYS A 50 -22.74 -3.47 18.07
C LYS A 50 -21.66 -2.54 17.52
N LEU A 51 -20.38 -2.82 17.77
CA LEU A 51 -19.28 -2.07 17.22
C LEU A 51 -19.36 -2.03 15.68
N ASN A 52 -19.46 -3.20 15.04
CA ASN A 52 -19.55 -3.29 13.59
C ASN A 52 -20.78 -2.58 13.02
N LYS A 53 -21.92 -2.73 13.70
CA LYS A 53 -23.19 -2.09 13.29
C LYS A 53 -23.12 -0.57 13.37
N GLU A 54 -22.58 0.00 14.45
CA GLU A 54 -22.46 1.46 14.61
C GLU A 54 -21.36 2.04 13.69
N MET A 55 -20.26 1.32 13.47
CA MET A 55 -19.25 1.71 12.49
C MET A 55 -19.82 1.73 11.08
N MET A 56 -20.62 0.71 10.69
CA MET A 56 -21.25 0.65 9.37
C MET A 56 -22.29 1.77 9.18
N LYS A 57 -23.03 2.13 10.24
CA LYS A 57 -23.95 3.29 10.21
C LYS A 57 -23.15 4.59 9.96
N LEU A 58 -22.04 4.79 10.69
CA LEU A 58 -21.19 5.97 10.50
C LEU A 58 -20.71 6.07 9.05
N TYR A 59 -20.24 4.97 8.47
CA TYR A 59 -19.80 4.93 7.07
C TYR A 59 -20.93 5.25 6.08
N THR A 60 -22.13 4.71 6.32
CA THR A 60 -23.30 4.92 5.45
C THR A 60 -23.81 6.36 5.55
N GLU A 61 -23.91 6.92 6.76
CA GLU A 61 -24.37 8.30 6.98
C GLU A 61 -23.45 9.33 6.29
N HIS A 62 -22.15 9.08 6.30
CA HIS A 62 -21.16 9.98 5.70
C HIS A 62 -20.73 9.60 4.29
N LYS A 63 -21.39 8.60 3.68
CA LYS A 63 -21.09 8.09 2.32
C LYS A 63 -19.61 7.71 2.16
N ILE A 64 -19.04 7.08 3.18
CA ILE A 64 -17.65 6.60 3.20
C ILE A 64 -17.66 5.11 2.82
N ASN A 65 -16.88 4.75 1.81
CA ASN A 65 -16.69 3.34 1.45
C ASN A 65 -15.48 2.77 2.21
N PRO A 66 -15.65 1.85 3.18
CA PRO A 66 -14.55 1.25 3.92
C PRO A 66 -13.65 0.38 3.04
N PHE A 67 -14.18 -0.16 1.94
CA PHE A 67 -13.42 -1.00 1.00
C PHE A 67 -12.50 -0.20 0.07
N ALA A 68 -12.67 1.12 -0.01
CA ALA A 68 -11.79 1.94 -0.85
C ALA A 68 -10.30 1.87 -0.41
N GLY A 69 -10.04 1.59 0.85
CA GLY A 69 -8.66 1.42 1.36
C GLY A 69 -7.95 0.16 0.88
N CYS A 70 -8.68 -0.92 0.57
CA CYS A 70 -8.10 -2.18 0.09
C CYS A 70 -8.14 -2.36 -1.44
N LEU A 71 -8.80 -1.44 -2.16
CA LEU A 71 -8.90 -1.47 -3.63
C LEU A 71 -7.52 -1.56 -4.33
N PRO A 72 -6.44 -0.90 -3.84
CA PRO A 72 -5.10 -1.05 -4.43
C PRO A 72 -4.65 -2.50 -4.54
N ILE A 73 -4.94 -3.31 -3.52
CA ILE A 73 -4.54 -4.72 -3.47
C ILE A 73 -5.23 -5.51 -4.59
N PHE A 74 -6.53 -5.30 -4.79
CA PHE A 74 -7.29 -6.00 -5.83
C PHE A 74 -6.81 -5.68 -7.25
N ILE A 75 -6.29 -4.47 -7.48
CA ILE A 75 -5.72 -4.08 -8.77
C ILE A 75 -4.30 -4.60 -8.89
N GLN A 76 -3.55 -4.57 -7.80
CA GLN A 76 -2.15 -4.99 -7.78
C GLN A 76 -1.99 -6.49 -8.02
N ILE A 77 -2.93 -7.34 -7.55
CA ILE A 77 -2.85 -8.79 -7.71
C ILE A 77 -2.79 -9.21 -9.20
N PRO A 78 -3.74 -8.82 -10.07
CA PRO A 78 -3.66 -9.15 -11.50
C PRO A 78 -2.39 -8.62 -12.18
N ILE A 79 -1.98 -7.38 -11.85
CA ILE A 79 -0.77 -6.76 -12.39
C ILE A 79 0.46 -7.57 -11.96
N PHE A 80 0.54 -7.93 -10.68
CA PHE A 80 1.63 -8.73 -10.14
C PHE A 80 1.76 -10.08 -10.86
N PHE A 81 0.67 -10.84 -10.98
CA PHE A 81 0.71 -12.13 -11.65
C PHE A 81 1.00 -12.02 -13.14
N GLY A 82 0.44 -11.01 -13.81
CA GLY A 82 0.73 -10.74 -15.21
C GLY A 82 2.20 -10.43 -15.47
N LEU A 83 2.79 -9.54 -14.65
CA LEU A 83 4.21 -9.20 -14.74
C LEU A 83 5.11 -10.36 -14.33
N TYR A 84 4.76 -11.09 -13.27
CA TYR A 84 5.49 -12.27 -12.85
C TYR A 84 5.59 -13.30 -13.98
N THR A 85 4.47 -13.62 -14.61
CA THR A 85 4.44 -14.54 -15.76
C THR A 85 5.25 -13.99 -16.93
N ALA A 86 5.07 -12.71 -17.26
CA ALA A 86 5.80 -12.05 -18.34
C ALA A 86 7.33 -12.11 -18.09
N PHE A 87 7.78 -11.76 -16.89
CA PHE A 87 9.22 -11.74 -16.57
C PHE A 87 9.83 -13.14 -16.49
N GLN A 88 9.05 -14.17 -16.14
CA GLN A 88 9.54 -15.55 -16.17
C GLN A 88 9.63 -16.13 -17.57
N THR A 89 8.75 -15.74 -18.47
CA THR A 89 8.68 -16.28 -19.83
C THR A 89 9.51 -15.51 -20.84
N THR A 90 9.86 -14.25 -20.55
CA THR A 90 10.64 -13.40 -21.45
C THR A 90 12.12 -13.82 -21.43
N VAL A 91 12.57 -14.45 -22.51
CA VAL A 91 13.95 -14.95 -22.65
C VAL A 91 14.96 -13.80 -22.68
N GLU A 92 14.58 -12.66 -23.24
CA GLU A 92 15.42 -11.46 -23.37
C GLU A 92 15.79 -10.80 -22.05
N LEU A 93 15.14 -11.17 -20.94
CA LEU A 93 15.51 -10.69 -19.59
C LEU A 93 16.64 -11.49 -18.99
N ARG A 94 16.96 -12.67 -19.56
CA ARG A 94 18.01 -13.54 -19.05
C ARG A 94 19.39 -12.94 -19.37
N LEU A 95 20.22 -12.89 -18.32
CA LEU A 95 21.57 -12.31 -18.37
C LEU A 95 21.59 -10.82 -18.78
N GLU A 96 20.43 -10.16 -18.80
CA GLU A 96 20.37 -8.73 -19.06
C GLU A 96 20.68 -7.97 -17.78
N SER A 97 21.70 -7.13 -17.83
CA SER A 97 22.17 -6.35 -16.68
C SER A 97 21.47 -4.99 -16.59
N PHE A 98 21.20 -4.54 -15.37
CA PHE A 98 20.68 -3.20 -15.12
C PHE A 98 21.18 -2.65 -13.78
N LEU A 99 21.85 -1.51 -13.78
CA LEU A 99 22.53 -0.94 -12.61
C LEU A 99 23.50 -1.96 -11.99
N TRP A 100 23.23 -2.42 -10.77
CA TRP A 100 24.02 -3.45 -10.06
C TRP A 100 23.48 -4.86 -10.27
N ILE A 101 22.36 -5.02 -10.97
CA ILE A 101 21.72 -6.31 -11.21
C ILE A 101 22.41 -6.95 -12.41
N HIS A 102 22.91 -8.16 -12.24
CA HIS A 102 23.59 -8.90 -13.32
C HIS A 102 22.61 -9.65 -14.21
N ASP A 103 21.45 -10.05 -13.67
CA ASP A 103 20.43 -10.80 -14.39
C ASP A 103 19.05 -10.40 -13.87
N LEU A 104 18.26 -9.78 -14.74
CA LEU A 104 16.88 -9.35 -14.40
C LEU A 104 15.92 -10.53 -14.21
N SER A 105 16.22 -11.70 -14.76
CA SER A 105 15.39 -12.90 -14.63
C SER A 105 15.68 -13.72 -13.36
N ALA A 106 16.77 -13.42 -12.66
CA ALA A 106 17.22 -14.08 -11.44
C ALA A 106 17.15 -13.11 -10.24
N PRO A 107 17.28 -13.57 -8.99
CA PRO A 107 17.45 -12.69 -7.83
C PRO A 107 18.71 -11.81 -7.96
N ASP A 108 18.65 -10.56 -7.45
CA ASP A 108 19.74 -9.57 -7.54
C ASP A 108 20.86 -9.82 -6.51
N THR A 109 21.44 -11.01 -6.51
CA THR A 109 22.46 -11.39 -5.54
C THR A 109 23.76 -10.61 -5.78
N LEU A 110 24.12 -9.74 -4.82
CA LEU A 110 25.38 -8.96 -4.87
C LEU A 110 26.58 -9.79 -4.43
N PHE A 111 26.42 -10.57 -3.37
CA PHE A 111 27.48 -11.44 -2.82
C PHE A 111 26.87 -12.57 -1.99
N HIS A 112 27.69 -13.58 -1.70
CA HIS A 112 27.27 -14.72 -0.88
C HIS A 112 28.05 -14.72 0.45
N ILE A 113 27.33 -14.94 1.56
CA ILE A 113 27.90 -15.13 2.90
C ILE A 113 27.47 -16.51 3.39
N GLY A 114 28.41 -17.46 3.53
CA GLY A 114 28.07 -18.77 4.08
C GLY A 114 26.98 -19.53 3.32
N GLY A 115 26.88 -19.36 1.99
CA GLY A 115 25.84 -19.96 1.15
C GLY A 115 24.54 -19.19 1.04
N PHE A 116 24.38 -18.09 1.81
CA PHE A 116 23.25 -17.18 1.69
C PHE A 116 23.56 -16.04 0.72
N GLY A 117 22.75 -15.87 -0.34
CA GLY A 117 22.88 -14.78 -1.30
C GLY A 117 22.26 -13.48 -0.76
N PHE A 118 23.02 -12.40 -0.70
CA PHE A 118 22.53 -11.09 -0.28
C PHE A 118 21.88 -10.35 -1.46
N ASN A 119 20.55 -10.18 -1.40
CA ASN A 119 19.73 -9.52 -2.43
C ASN A 119 19.30 -8.14 -1.96
N LEU A 120 19.73 -7.09 -2.65
CA LEU A 120 19.52 -5.70 -2.24
C LEU A 120 18.10 -5.21 -2.59
N LEU A 121 17.57 -5.57 -3.76
CA LEU A 121 16.25 -5.08 -4.22
C LEU A 121 15.10 -5.44 -3.29
N PRO A 122 14.96 -6.69 -2.81
CA PRO A 122 13.89 -7.03 -1.85
C PRO A 122 14.00 -6.22 -0.55
N ILE A 123 15.22 -5.89 -0.11
CA ILE A 123 15.44 -5.05 1.06
C ILE A 123 14.98 -3.62 0.78
N LEU A 124 15.39 -3.03 -0.35
CA LEU A 124 14.93 -1.70 -0.78
C LEU A 124 13.41 -1.66 -0.94
N MET A 125 12.83 -2.72 -1.50
CA MET A 125 11.38 -2.86 -1.62
C MET A 125 10.70 -2.84 -0.24
N GLY A 126 11.22 -3.57 0.73
CA GLY A 126 10.69 -3.57 2.11
C GLY A 126 10.79 -2.20 2.77
N VAL A 127 11.93 -1.53 2.63
CA VAL A 127 12.13 -0.17 3.18
C VAL A 127 11.18 0.84 2.51
N THR A 128 11.07 0.84 1.19
CA THR A 128 10.16 1.75 0.47
C THR A 128 8.70 1.44 0.76
N MET A 129 8.33 0.17 0.92
CA MET A 129 6.99 -0.24 1.29
C MET A 129 6.64 0.24 2.72
N TRP A 130 7.53 0.04 3.68
CA TRP A 130 7.35 0.53 5.05
C TRP A 130 7.24 2.05 5.11
N LEU A 131 8.08 2.78 4.36
CA LEU A 131 8.04 4.23 4.30
C LEU A 131 6.75 4.73 3.64
N SER A 132 6.32 4.10 2.56
CA SER A 132 5.04 4.38 1.90
C SER A 132 3.85 4.17 2.85
N MET A 133 3.87 3.11 3.66
CA MET A 133 2.84 2.88 4.67
C MET A 133 2.80 3.97 5.73
N ARG A 134 3.96 4.49 6.15
CA ARG A 134 4.00 5.61 7.11
C ARG A 134 3.44 6.92 6.54
N MET A 135 3.61 7.14 5.25
CA MET A 135 3.08 8.31 4.56
C MET A 135 1.58 8.18 4.26
N THR A 136 1.07 6.95 4.15
CA THR A 136 -0.34 6.70 3.83
C THR A 136 -1.18 6.92 5.09
N PRO A 137 -2.12 7.87 5.10
CA PRO A 137 -3.01 8.06 6.23
C PRO A 137 -3.91 6.82 6.38
N THR A 138 -3.75 6.11 7.50
CA THR A 138 -4.60 4.97 7.86
C THR A 138 -5.57 5.42 8.96
N PRO A 139 -6.78 5.82 8.59
CA PRO A 139 -7.76 6.23 9.58
C PRO A 139 -8.17 5.03 10.40
N SER A 140 -8.02 5.17 11.72
CA SER A 140 -8.58 4.24 12.74
C SER A 140 -8.51 2.74 12.38
N ALA A 141 -7.40 2.31 11.78
CA ALA A 141 -7.16 0.89 11.59
C ALA A 141 -7.16 0.21 12.96
N ASP A 142 -7.98 -0.85 13.12
CA ASP A 142 -7.91 -1.73 14.30
C ASP A 142 -6.48 -2.25 14.47
N ASN A 143 -6.11 -2.59 15.71
CA ASN A 143 -4.81 -3.19 15.96
C ASN A 143 -4.59 -4.42 15.07
N THR A 144 -5.64 -5.18 14.78
CA THR A 144 -5.62 -6.31 13.85
C THR A 144 -5.29 -5.87 12.43
N GLN A 145 -5.91 -4.81 11.92
CA GLN A 145 -5.64 -4.29 10.58
C GLN A 145 -4.22 -3.72 10.47
N LYS A 146 -3.75 -3.00 11.48
CA LYS A 146 -2.35 -2.54 11.55
C LYS A 146 -1.38 -3.71 11.55
N MET A 147 -1.67 -4.73 12.35
CA MET A 147 -0.84 -5.95 12.42
C MET A 147 -0.77 -6.64 11.06
N ILE A 148 -1.90 -6.81 10.36
CA ILE A 148 -1.93 -7.38 9.01
C ILE A 148 -1.07 -6.55 8.04
N MET A 149 -1.20 -5.22 8.06
CA MET A 149 -0.42 -4.34 7.20
C MET A 149 1.09 -4.46 7.46
N TYR A 150 1.52 -4.43 8.72
CA TYR A 150 2.95 -4.58 9.07
C TYR A 150 3.46 -5.99 8.76
N THR A 151 2.66 -7.01 9.00
CA THR A 151 3.02 -8.40 8.65
C THR A 151 3.20 -8.54 7.14
N MET A 152 2.30 -7.95 6.33
CA MET A 152 2.42 -7.95 4.87
C MET A 152 3.66 -7.18 4.40
N ALA A 153 3.96 -6.03 5.01
CA ALA A 153 5.16 -5.24 4.66
C ALA A 153 6.46 -5.98 4.97
N LEU A 154 6.46 -6.89 5.94
CA LEU A 154 7.62 -7.72 6.27
C LEU A 154 7.66 -9.01 5.43
N LEU A 155 6.51 -9.69 5.28
CA LEU A 155 6.42 -10.97 4.62
C LEU A 155 6.64 -10.86 3.11
N PHE A 156 6.10 -9.82 2.48
CA PHE A 156 6.14 -9.67 1.03
C PHE A 156 7.57 -9.55 0.47
N PRO A 157 8.48 -8.73 1.04
CA PRO A 157 9.90 -8.72 0.65
C PRO A 157 10.59 -10.07 0.83
N VAL A 158 10.24 -10.83 1.87
CA VAL A 158 10.78 -12.17 2.10
C VAL A 158 10.35 -13.13 0.99
N ILE A 159 9.10 -13.09 0.57
CA ILE A 159 8.61 -13.87 -0.58
C ILE A 159 9.35 -13.44 -1.86
N CYS A 160 9.50 -12.13 -2.07
CA CYS A 160 10.18 -11.59 -3.25
C CYS A 160 11.70 -11.83 -3.26
N TYR A 161 12.27 -12.32 -2.15
CA TYR A 161 13.70 -12.56 -2.02
C TYR A 161 14.24 -13.60 -3.01
N THR A 162 13.40 -14.54 -3.41
CA THR A 162 13.72 -15.62 -4.35
C THR A 162 13.14 -15.39 -5.75
N LEU A 163 12.43 -14.28 -5.95
CA LEU A 163 11.78 -13.97 -7.21
C LEU A 163 12.72 -13.16 -8.14
N PRO A 164 12.42 -13.09 -9.45
CA PRO A 164 13.21 -12.31 -10.41
C PRO A 164 13.43 -10.86 -9.97
N ALA A 165 14.63 -10.35 -10.16
CA ALA A 165 15.02 -8.97 -9.85
C ALA A 165 14.12 -7.94 -10.57
N ALA A 166 13.69 -8.25 -11.80
CA ALA A 166 12.73 -7.44 -12.55
C ALA A 166 11.45 -7.13 -11.78
N LEU A 167 10.90 -8.12 -11.05
CA LEU A 167 9.67 -7.96 -10.27
C LEU A 167 9.91 -7.08 -9.02
N SER A 168 11.01 -7.32 -8.32
CA SER A 168 11.40 -6.51 -7.15
C SER A 168 11.73 -5.07 -7.56
N LEU A 169 12.32 -4.87 -8.73
CA LEU A 169 12.56 -3.55 -9.33
C LEU A 169 11.25 -2.82 -9.60
N TYR A 170 10.30 -3.49 -10.28
CA TYR A 170 8.96 -2.94 -10.54
C TYR A 170 8.28 -2.51 -9.25
N MET A 171 8.26 -3.37 -8.23
CA MET A 171 7.60 -3.09 -6.95
C MET A 171 8.25 -1.92 -6.20
N THR A 172 9.58 -1.85 -6.20
CA THR A 172 10.33 -0.75 -5.59
C THR A 172 10.00 0.59 -6.27
N LEU A 173 10.03 0.61 -7.61
CA LEU A 173 9.67 1.78 -8.39
C LEU A 173 8.20 2.20 -8.17
N GLN A 174 7.29 1.23 -8.12
CA GLN A 174 5.87 1.49 -7.85
C GLN A 174 5.69 2.14 -6.48
N ASN A 175 6.37 1.67 -5.42
CA ASN A 175 6.34 2.27 -4.10
C ASN A 175 6.88 3.71 -4.12
N LEU A 176 7.99 3.96 -4.80
CA LEU A 176 8.56 5.31 -4.95
C LEU A 176 7.59 6.25 -5.67
N LEU A 177 6.95 5.80 -6.76
CA LEU A 177 5.96 6.59 -7.49
C LEU A 177 4.70 6.87 -6.65
N VAL A 178 4.29 5.94 -5.77
CA VAL A 178 3.20 6.17 -4.81
C VAL A 178 3.60 7.25 -3.80
N MET A 179 4.82 7.20 -3.28
CA MET A 179 5.34 8.22 -2.35
C MET A 179 5.42 9.60 -3.01
N LEU A 180 5.91 9.68 -4.25
CA LEU A 180 5.90 10.91 -5.02
C LEU A 180 4.49 11.46 -5.21
N GLN A 181 3.54 10.61 -5.60
CA GLN A 181 2.13 11.00 -5.74
C GLN A 181 1.56 11.53 -4.43
N MET A 182 1.84 10.90 -3.29
CA MET A 182 1.40 11.38 -1.98
C MET A 182 2.03 12.73 -1.62
N GLY A 183 3.32 12.91 -1.91
CA GLY A 183 4.01 14.19 -1.70
C GLY A 183 3.46 15.33 -2.56
N MET A 184 3.04 15.03 -3.80
CA MET A 184 2.41 16.00 -4.70
C MET A 184 0.95 16.29 -4.33
N SER A 185 0.25 15.31 -3.75
CA SER A 185 -1.13 15.44 -3.27
C SER A 185 -1.14 16.06 -1.88
N LYS A 186 -0.47 17.21 -1.70
CA LYS A 186 -0.52 17.97 -0.44
C LYS A 186 -1.98 18.24 -0.10
N THR A 187 -2.48 17.58 0.93
CA THR A 187 -3.76 17.96 1.53
C THR A 187 -3.54 19.32 2.18
N PRO A 188 -4.33 20.33 1.85
CA PRO A 188 -4.35 21.53 2.69
C PRO A 188 -4.76 21.04 4.10
N GLU A 189 -3.90 21.21 5.09
CA GLU A 189 -4.24 21.02 6.51
C GLU A 189 -5.52 21.79 6.91
N ALA A 190 -5.90 22.78 6.13
CA ALA A 190 -7.10 23.61 6.26
C ALA A 190 -8.44 22.86 6.05
N LEU A 191 -8.45 21.62 5.53
CA LEU A 191 -9.69 20.84 5.34
C LEU A 191 -9.89 19.75 6.40
N VAL A 192 -9.04 19.68 7.40
CA VAL A 192 -9.25 18.83 8.59
C VAL A 192 -10.12 19.62 9.59
N GLU A 193 -11.30 20.03 9.17
CA GLU A 193 -12.34 20.43 10.11
C GLU A 193 -12.79 19.14 10.79
N VAL A 194 -12.20 18.88 11.95
CA VAL A 194 -12.61 17.75 12.82
C VAL A 194 -14.08 17.95 13.11
N VAL A 195 -14.93 17.12 12.52
CA VAL A 195 -16.37 17.13 12.81
C VAL A 195 -16.52 16.87 14.30
N PRO A 196 -16.98 17.87 15.09
CA PRO A 196 -17.11 17.68 16.53
C PRO A 196 -18.17 16.61 16.81
N PRO A 197 -17.99 15.80 17.85
CA PRO A 197 -18.97 14.78 18.23
C PRO A 197 -20.34 15.43 18.46
N LYS A 198 -21.39 14.86 17.86
CA LYS A 198 -22.76 15.33 18.08
C LYS A 198 -23.07 15.26 19.56
N LYS A 199 -23.14 16.41 20.24
CA LYS A 199 -23.64 16.50 21.63
C LYS A 199 -25.01 15.82 21.71
N LYS A 200 -25.09 14.75 22.50
CA LYS A 200 -26.40 14.15 22.84
C LYS A 200 -27.32 15.24 23.38
N LYS A 201 -28.43 15.49 22.69
CA LYS A 201 -29.57 16.18 23.33
C LYS A 201 -30.01 15.27 24.47
N SER A 202 -29.74 15.68 25.70
CA SER A 202 -30.37 15.12 26.90
C SER A 202 -31.89 15.30 26.71
N LYS A 203 -32.59 14.20 26.52
CA LYS A 203 -34.05 14.21 26.73
C LYS A 203 -34.26 14.14 28.23
N ASN A 204 -34.66 15.28 28.83
CA ASN A 204 -35.41 15.29 30.07
C ASN A 204 -36.77 14.67 29.82
#